data_6766784fa23c53e22f5b85599d913fb5
#
_entry.id   6766784fa23c53e22f5b85599d913fb5
#
_cell.length_a   1.000
_cell.length_b   1.000
_cell.length_c   1.000
_cell.angle_alpha   90.00
_cell.angle_beta   90.00
_cell.angle_gamma   90.00
#
_symmetry.space_group_name_H-M   'P 1'
#
loop_
_entity.id
_entity.type
_entity.pdbx_description
1 polymer ?
#
loop_
_entity_poly.entity_id
_entity_poly.type
_entity_poly.pdbx_seq_one_letter_code
_entity_poly.pdbx_strand_id
1 'polypeptide(L)'
;MKRLYILVVILFLVTLVSAQTDSSFRLLRVIKGDIIAFTVDNLDNIYLLNSTNQIKKVNEKGDSVAVFNDVKKFGKVKLLDVSNPLKVLVYYPDFATVAALGRLMNVTNIIELRKQNILQARAVALSYDNKVWVYDEMENKLKKIDDEGKLLFETSDFRQLFDEAPVPQKIFDQDKYVYIYDSAKAVFVFDYYGALKNRI
;
A
#
# COMPACT_ATOMS: atom_id res chain seq x y z
N MET A 1 33.04 26.65 -51.20
CA MET A 1 33.09 27.41 -49.93
C MET A 1 31.74 27.47 -49.26
N LYS A 2 30.61 27.84 -49.88
CA LYS A 2 29.29 27.90 -49.22
C LYS A 2 28.84 26.56 -48.53
N ARG A 3 29.11 25.42 -49.16
CA ARG A 3 28.74 24.08 -48.60
C ARG A 3 29.56 23.73 -47.36
N LEU A 4 30.79 24.19 -47.26
CA LEU A 4 31.66 23.96 -46.11
C LEU A 4 31.19 24.77 -44.89
N TYR A 5 30.74 26.01 -45.09
CA TYR A 5 30.17 26.85 -44.07
C TYR A 5 28.85 26.27 -43.47
N ILE A 6 28.00 25.69 -44.29
CA ILE A 6 26.75 25.05 -43.84
C ILE A 6 27.10 23.84 -42.97
N LEU A 7 28.08 23.05 -43.32
CA LEU A 7 28.51 21.87 -42.58
C LEU A 7 29.08 22.24 -41.21
N VAL A 8 29.87 23.32 -41.12
CA VAL A 8 30.41 23.84 -39.86
C VAL A 8 29.33 24.40 -38.97
N VAL A 9 28.32 25.11 -39.52
CA VAL A 9 27.18 25.63 -38.73
C VAL A 9 26.32 24.52 -38.21
N ILE A 10 26.07 23.46 -38.98
CA ILE A 10 25.33 22.26 -38.48
C ILE A 10 26.12 21.54 -37.38
N LEU A 11 27.44 21.42 -37.49
CA LEU A 11 28.29 20.82 -36.46
C LEU A 11 28.26 21.63 -35.14
N PHE A 12 28.18 22.95 -35.21
CA PHE A 12 28.08 23.84 -34.04
C PHE A 12 26.72 23.79 -33.36
N LEU A 13 25.63 23.53 -34.12
CA LEU A 13 24.27 23.39 -33.55
C LEU A 13 24.10 22.11 -32.76
N VAL A 14 24.85 21.04 -33.07
CA VAL A 14 24.74 19.76 -32.35
C VAL A 14 25.38 19.81 -30.97
N THR A 15 26.29 20.74 -30.70
CA THR A 15 27.00 20.86 -29.40
C THR A 15 26.18 21.61 -28.32
N LEU A 16 25.01 22.18 -28.67
CA LEU A 16 24.15 22.91 -27.73
C LEU A 16 23.03 22.06 -27.09
N VAL A 17 23.02 20.74 -27.37
CA VAL A 17 22.14 19.83 -26.63
C VAL A 17 22.82 19.54 -25.27
N SER A 18 22.73 20.47 -24.35
CA SER A 18 22.95 20.19 -22.95
C SER A 18 21.87 19.20 -22.52
N ALA A 19 22.25 17.97 -22.24
CA ALA A 19 21.38 17.06 -21.51
C ALA A 19 21.01 17.79 -20.21
N GLN A 20 19.77 18.24 -20.08
CA GLN A 20 19.24 18.70 -18.81
C GLN A 20 19.29 17.49 -17.89
N THR A 21 20.31 17.44 -17.04
CA THR A 21 20.26 16.58 -15.86
C THR A 21 19.07 17.06 -15.06
N ASP A 22 18.04 16.21 -14.96
CA ASP A 22 16.87 16.49 -14.12
C ASP A 22 17.34 16.66 -12.68
N SER A 23 17.58 17.92 -12.29
CA SER A 23 18.11 18.29 -10.99
C SER A 23 17.02 18.27 -9.91
N SER A 24 15.80 17.78 -10.24
CA SER A 24 14.65 17.76 -9.34
C SER A 24 14.80 16.74 -8.21
N PHE A 25 15.63 15.70 -8.39
CA PHE A 25 15.87 14.68 -7.37
C PHE A 25 17.24 14.84 -6.73
N ARG A 26 17.23 15.06 -5.41
CA ARG A 26 18.43 15.12 -4.58
C ARG A 26 18.43 13.95 -3.60
N LEU A 27 19.52 13.18 -3.59
CA LEU A 27 19.71 12.17 -2.54
C LEU A 27 19.83 12.84 -1.18
N LEU A 28 18.83 12.66 -0.32
CA LEU A 28 18.83 13.20 1.04
C LEU A 28 19.54 12.28 2.02
N ARG A 29 19.30 10.96 1.88
CA ARG A 29 19.83 9.97 2.84
C ARG A 29 19.81 8.56 2.25
N VAL A 30 20.70 7.73 2.78
CA VAL A 30 20.72 6.28 2.56
C VAL A 30 20.47 5.59 3.89
N ILE A 31 19.42 4.77 3.97
CA ILE A 31 19.16 3.91 5.11
C ILE A 31 19.71 2.52 4.78
N LYS A 32 20.75 2.11 5.53
CA LYS A 32 21.39 0.80 5.35
C LYS A 32 20.71 -0.23 6.25
N GLY A 33 20.66 -1.47 5.78
CA GLY A 33 20.16 -2.59 6.58
C GLY A 33 19.56 -3.70 5.71
N ASP A 34 19.09 -4.73 6.38
CA ASP A 34 18.28 -5.80 5.79
C ASP A 34 16.84 -5.28 5.63
N ILE A 35 16.48 -4.83 4.42
CA ILE A 35 15.19 -4.23 4.11
C ILE A 35 14.58 -4.97 2.92
N ILE A 36 13.46 -5.65 3.14
CA ILE A 36 12.72 -6.37 2.09
C ILE A 36 11.53 -5.57 1.54
N ALA A 37 10.98 -4.66 2.35
CA ALA A 37 9.92 -3.75 1.93
C ALA A 37 9.94 -2.47 2.77
N PHE A 38 9.37 -1.40 2.24
CA PHE A 38 9.14 -0.17 2.98
C PHE A 38 7.84 0.51 2.55
N THR A 39 7.33 1.37 3.43
CA THR A 39 6.23 2.29 3.14
C THR A 39 6.41 3.57 3.95
N VAL A 40 5.75 4.64 3.53
CA VAL A 40 5.87 5.97 4.15
C VAL A 40 4.47 6.46 4.52
N ASP A 41 4.31 7.03 5.71
CA ASP A 41 3.07 7.67 6.12
C ASP A 41 3.02 9.16 5.74
N ASN A 42 1.89 9.82 5.97
CA ASN A 42 1.69 11.23 5.66
C ASN A 42 2.37 12.20 6.63
N LEU A 43 3.16 11.71 7.58
CA LEU A 43 4.02 12.47 8.49
C LEU A 43 5.51 12.20 8.19
N ASP A 44 5.81 11.67 7.00
CA ASP A 44 7.16 11.32 6.53
C ASP A 44 7.90 10.29 7.40
N ASN A 45 7.17 9.52 8.23
CA ASN A 45 7.78 8.37 8.88
C ASN A 45 7.89 7.21 7.88
N ILE A 46 9.03 6.53 7.90
CA ILE A 46 9.32 5.39 7.06
C ILE A 46 9.19 4.12 7.91
N TYR A 47 8.43 3.16 7.41
CA TYR A 47 8.28 1.84 8.01
C TYR A 47 9.07 0.84 7.18
N LEU A 48 10.04 0.21 7.81
CA LEU A 48 10.98 -0.71 7.19
C LEU A 48 10.67 -2.13 7.67
N LEU A 49 10.35 -3.02 6.74
CA LEU A 49 10.18 -4.45 7.01
C LEU A 49 11.47 -5.17 6.64
N ASN A 50 12.01 -5.96 7.56
CA ASN A 50 13.21 -6.76 7.31
C ASN A 50 12.88 -8.25 7.03
N SER A 51 13.87 -9.05 6.65
CA SER A 51 13.73 -10.47 6.33
C SER A 51 13.27 -11.33 7.53
N THR A 52 13.46 -10.84 8.75
CA THR A 52 12.95 -11.50 9.98
C THR A 52 11.54 -11.06 10.36
N ASN A 53 10.85 -10.33 9.46
CA ASN A 53 9.52 -9.76 9.67
C ASN A 53 9.40 -8.75 10.83
N GLN A 54 10.50 -8.12 11.20
CA GLN A 54 10.48 -6.98 12.10
C GLN A 54 10.13 -5.72 11.33
N ILE A 55 9.24 -4.90 11.88
CA ILE A 55 8.88 -3.60 11.36
C ILE A 55 9.57 -2.53 12.21
N LYS A 56 10.41 -1.71 11.58
CA LYS A 56 11.08 -0.57 12.21
C LYS A 56 10.49 0.72 11.68
N LYS A 57 9.97 1.57 12.56
CA LYS A 57 9.55 2.93 12.24
C LYS A 57 10.70 3.89 12.46
N VAL A 58 11.01 4.70 11.46
CA VAL A 58 11.99 5.80 11.54
C VAL A 58 11.32 7.10 11.17
N ASN A 59 11.74 8.20 11.79
CA ASN A 59 11.23 9.53 11.45
C ASN A 59 11.89 10.10 10.19
N GLU A 60 11.44 11.26 9.76
CA GLU A 60 12.01 12.04 8.65
C GLU A 60 13.53 12.23 8.77
N LYS A 61 14.06 12.37 9.99
CA LYS A 61 15.51 12.51 10.25
C LYS A 61 16.26 11.19 10.17
N GLY A 62 15.54 10.04 10.12
CA GLY A 62 16.08 8.69 10.12
C GLY A 62 16.36 8.13 11.51
N ASP A 63 15.89 8.80 12.56
CA ASP A 63 16.00 8.29 13.92
C ASP A 63 14.97 7.17 14.13
N SER A 64 15.37 6.14 14.85
CA SER A 64 14.47 5.03 15.21
C SER A 64 13.41 5.52 16.20
N VAL A 65 12.14 5.45 15.80
CA VAL A 65 11.00 5.83 16.63
C VAL A 65 10.49 4.64 17.43
N ALA A 66 10.30 3.50 16.76
CA ALA A 66 9.77 2.30 17.35
C ALA A 66 10.14 1.06 16.52
N VAL A 67 10.05 -0.10 17.17
CA VAL A 67 10.25 -1.41 16.53
C VAL A 67 9.11 -2.32 16.96
N PHE A 68 8.53 -3.04 16.00
CA PHE A 68 7.52 -4.04 16.24
C PHE A 68 7.97 -5.38 15.69
N ASN A 69 7.85 -6.43 16.51
CA ASN A 69 8.17 -7.79 16.10
C ASN A 69 7.32 -8.77 16.92
N ASP A 70 6.36 -9.40 16.26
CA ASP A 70 5.48 -10.37 16.91
C ASP A 70 5.23 -11.61 16.01
N VAL A 71 6.28 -11.98 15.26
CA VAL A 71 6.27 -13.13 14.33
C VAL A 71 5.84 -14.42 15.02
N LYS A 72 6.29 -14.64 16.27
CA LYS A 72 5.94 -15.84 17.04
C LYS A 72 4.43 -15.94 17.30
N LYS A 73 3.75 -14.80 17.41
CA LYS A 73 2.32 -14.73 17.72
C LYS A 73 1.45 -14.71 16.47
N PHE A 74 1.85 -13.97 15.44
CA PHE A 74 1.00 -13.68 14.29
C PHE A 74 1.50 -14.30 12.99
N GLY A 75 2.74 -14.78 12.91
CA GLY A 75 3.35 -15.27 11.68
C GLY A 75 3.98 -14.17 10.85
N LYS A 76 4.08 -14.39 9.53
CA LYS A 76 4.76 -13.46 8.62
C LYS A 76 3.87 -12.31 8.21
N VAL A 77 4.45 -11.11 8.15
CA VAL A 77 3.78 -9.90 7.63
C VAL A 77 3.59 -10.03 6.11
N LYS A 78 2.36 -9.82 5.64
CA LYS A 78 2.04 -9.74 4.21
C LYS A 78 1.78 -8.32 3.74
N LEU A 79 1.02 -7.56 4.53
CA LEU A 79 0.62 -6.19 4.20
C LEU A 79 0.81 -5.27 5.39
N LEU A 80 1.20 -4.05 5.08
CA LEU A 80 1.34 -2.94 6.01
C LEU A 80 0.62 -1.73 5.43
N ASP A 81 -0.41 -1.25 6.12
CA ASP A 81 -1.10 -0.01 5.78
C ASP A 81 -0.78 1.06 6.84
N VAL A 82 -0.17 2.14 6.38
CA VAL A 82 0.26 3.28 7.19
C VAL A 82 -0.47 4.57 6.79
N SER A 83 -1.59 4.47 6.12
CA SER A 83 -2.39 5.62 5.67
C SER A 83 -2.81 6.52 6.83
N ASN A 84 -2.98 5.95 8.03
CA ASN A 84 -3.15 6.70 9.27
C ASN A 84 -2.02 6.34 10.26
N PRO A 85 -1.09 7.25 10.55
CA PRO A 85 0.04 6.99 11.47
C PRO A 85 -0.36 6.76 12.93
N LEU A 86 -1.62 7.02 13.29
CA LEU A 86 -2.18 6.76 14.62
C LEU A 86 -2.84 5.37 14.72
N LYS A 87 -3.11 4.75 13.57
CA LYS A 87 -3.69 3.40 13.47
C LYS A 87 -3.11 2.67 12.27
N VAL A 88 -1.95 2.08 12.45
CA VAL A 88 -1.26 1.28 11.42
C VAL A 88 -1.85 -0.11 11.40
N LEU A 89 -2.20 -0.64 10.22
CA LEU A 89 -2.67 -2.02 10.08
C LEU A 89 -1.56 -2.93 9.58
N VAL A 90 -1.42 -4.08 10.23
CA VAL A 90 -0.51 -5.16 9.82
C VAL A 90 -1.31 -6.42 9.59
N TYR A 91 -1.29 -6.97 8.38
CA TYR A 91 -1.99 -8.21 8.06
C TYR A 91 -1.04 -9.41 8.05
N TYR A 92 -1.47 -10.45 8.74
CA TYR A 92 -0.80 -11.74 8.89
C TYR A 92 -1.67 -12.85 8.29
N PRO A 93 -1.31 -13.40 7.12
CA PRO A 93 -2.13 -14.39 6.44
C PRO A 93 -2.14 -15.75 7.17
N ASP A 94 -1.07 -16.12 7.85
CA ASP A 94 -0.93 -17.43 8.50
C ASP A 94 -2.09 -17.73 9.47
N PHE A 95 -2.56 -16.71 10.17
CA PHE A 95 -3.68 -16.80 11.11
C PHE A 95 -4.90 -15.97 10.67
N ALA A 96 -4.89 -15.40 9.44
CA ALA A 96 -5.90 -14.46 8.95
C ALA A 96 -6.20 -13.36 9.98
N THR A 97 -5.14 -12.71 10.46
CA THR A 97 -5.21 -11.73 11.55
C THR A 97 -4.76 -10.36 11.08
N VAL A 98 -5.50 -9.32 11.46
CA VAL A 98 -5.11 -7.92 11.31
C VAL A 98 -4.79 -7.36 12.69
N ALA A 99 -3.55 -6.93 12.89
CA ALA A 99 -3.16 -6.18 14.09
C ALA A 99 -3.24 -4.69 13.79
N ALA A 100 -3.93 -3.93 14.64
CA ALA A 100 -3.88 -2.48 14.64
C ALA A 100 -2.80 -2.04 15.64
N LEU A 101 -1.88 -1.19 15.16
CA LEU A 101 -0.80 -0.65 15.97
C LEU A 101 -0.99 0.84 16.16
N GLY A 102 -0.72 1.32 17.36
CA GLY A 102 -0.71 2.74 17.69
C GLY A 102 0.54 3.46 17.15
N ARG A 103 0.62 4.74 17.44
CA ARG A 103 1.71 5.63 16.98
C ARG A 103 3.11 5.11 17.31
N LEU A 104 3.28 4.47 18.46
CA LEU A 104 4.54 3.88 18.94
C LEU A 104 4.66 2.40 18.65
N MET A 105 3.91 1.90 17.65
CA MET A 105 3.92 0.50 17.21
C MET A 105 3.51 -0.51 18.30
N ASN A 106 2.83 -0.08 19.36
CA ASN A 106 2.20 -0.98 20.32
C ASN A 106 0.88 -1.52 19.75
N VAL A 107 0.57 -2.78 19.99
CA VAL A 107 -0.72 -3.38 19.60
C VAL A 107 -1.84 -2.70 20.36
N THR A 108 -2.79 -2.12 19.64
CA THR A 108 -3.99 -1.49 20.20
C THR A 108 -5.23 -2.35 20.01
N ASN A 109 -5.26 -3.14 18.92
CA ASN A 109 -6.36 -4.06 18.66
C ASN A 109 -5.89 -5.25 17.80
N ILE A 110 -6.64 -6.35 17.85
CA ILE A 110 -6.43 -7.56 17.05
C ILE A 110 -7.77 -7.99 16.48
N ILE A 111 -7.84 -8.08 15.16
CA ILE A 111 -9.02 -8.54 14.43
C ILE A 111 -8.73 -9.92 13.86
N GLU A 112 -9.43 -10.93 14.34
CA GLU A 112 -9.35 -12.30 13.85
C GLU A 112 -10.36 -12.49 12.71
N LEU A 113 -9.92 -12.40 11.47
CA LEU A 113 -10.79 -12.47 10.29
C LEU A 113 -11.54 -13.81 10.18
N ARG A 114 -10.95 -14.90 10.68
CA ARG A 114 -11.59 -16.23 10.71
C ARG A 114 -12.89 -16.25 11.49
N LYS A 115 -13.03 -15.42 12.52
CA LYS A 115 -14.29 -15.30 13.31
C LYS A 115 -15.44 -14.74 12.46
N GLN A 116 -15.10 -14.10 11.33
CA GLN A 116 -16.07 -13.57 10.36
C GLN A 116 -16.10 -14.41 9.08
N ASN A 117 -15.63 -15.65 9.14
CA ASN A 117 -15.51 -16.57 7.99
C ASN A 117 -14.61 -16.05 6.85
N ILE A 118 -13.81 -15.02 7.08
CA ILE A 118 -12.80 -14.56 6.14
C ILE A 118 -11.52 -15.36 6.38
N LEU A 119 -11.37 -16.44 5.64
CA LEU A 119 -10.24 -17.36 5.82
C LEU A 119 -8.98 -16.86 5.16
N GLN A 120 -9.12 -16.12 4.06
CA GLN A 120 -8.01 -15.62 3.28
C GLN A 120 -8.31 -14.22 2.74
N ALA A 121 -7.67 -13.21 3.32
CA ALA A 121 -7.70 -11.87 2.77
C ALA A 121 -6.57 -11.68 1.75
N ARG A 122 -6.90 -11.15 0.60
CA ARG A 122 -5.93 -10.81 -0.44
C ARG A 122 -5.27 -9.48 -0.17
N ALA A 123 -6.08 -8.49 0.19
CA ALA A 123 -5.67 -7.14 0.54
C ALA A 123 -6.50 -6.60 1.73
N VAL A 124 -5.89 -5.71 2.49
CA VAL A 124 -6.49 -5.06 3.67
C VAL A 124 -6.09 -3.60 3.63
N ALA A 125 -6.99 -2.70 3.99
CA ALA A 125 -6.70 -1.28 4.12
C ALA A 125 -7.54 -0.62 5.22
N LEU A 126 -7.03 0.48 5.76
CA LEU A 126 -7.80 1.32 6.66
C LEU A 126 -8.81 2.14 5.85
N SER A 127 -10.04 2.24 6.37
CA SER A 127 -11.08 3.10 5.82
C SER A 127 -11.01 4.50 6.45
N TYR A 128 -11.54 5.50 5.76
CA TYR A 128 -11.61 6.91 6.23
C TYR A 128 -12.26 7.06 7.61
N ASP A 129 -13.17 6.15 7.99
CA ASP A 129 -13.88 6.13 9.27
C ASP A 129 -13.21 5.21 10.31
N ASN A 130 -11.92 4.90 10.12
CA ASN A 130 -11.13 4.01 10.97
C ASN A 130 -11.61 2.55 11.03
N LYS A 131 -12.50 2.15 10.12
CA LYS A 131 -12.86 0.75 9.91
C LYS A 131 -11.88 0.07 8.98
N VAL A 132 -12.06 -1.21 8.69
CA VAL A 132 -11.09 -1.98 7.89
C VAL A 132 -11.77 -2.52 6.63
N TRP A 133 -11.23 -2.17 5.49
CA TRP A 133 -11.54 -2.83 4.23
C TRP A 133 -10.74 -4.11 4.09
N VAL A 134 -11.42 -5.18 3.69
CA VAL A 134 -10.83 -6.51 3.46
C VAL A 134 -11.34 -7.04 2.14
N TYR A 135 -10.43 -7.43 1.24
CA TYR A 135 -10.81 -8.20 0.06
C TYR A 135 -10.74 -9.68 0.44
N ASP A 136 -11.90 -10.32 0.53
CA ASP A 136 -12.05 -11.75 0.76
C ASP A 136 -11.81 -12.51 -0.54
N GLU A 137 -10.69 -13.23 -0.60
CA GLU A 137 -10.27 -13.96 -1.78
C GLU A 137 -11.18 -15.18 -2.08
N MET A 138 -11.75 -15.78 -1.05
CA MET A 138 -12.61 -16.96 -1.22
C MET A 138 -13.97 -16.60 -1.80
N GLU A 139 -14.56 -15.50 -1.35
CA GLU A 139 -15.85 -15.03 -1.81
C GLU A 139 -15.75 -14.03 -2.97
N ASN A 140 -14.55 -13.53 -3.28
CA ASN A 140 -14.31 -12.47 -4.26
C ASN A 140 -15.14 -11.22 -3.99
N LYS A 141 -15.19 -10.82 -2.73
CA LYS A 141 -15.93 -9.65 -2.25
C LYS A 141 -15.02 -8.66 -1.55
N LEU A 142 -15.35 -7.38 -1.69
CA LEU A 142 -14.83 -6.35 -0.81
C LEU A 142 -15.76 -6.26 0.40
N LYS A 143 -15.19 -6.41 1.60
CA LYS A 143 -15.89 -6.36 2.87
C LYS A 143 -15.38 -5.20 3.70
N LYS A 144 -16.25 -4.58 4.50
CA LYS A 144 -15.89 -3.59 5.51
C LYS A 144 -16.24 -4.13 6.89
N ILE A 145 -15.29 -4.13 7.79
CA ILE A 145 -15.45 -4.65 9.16
C ILE A 145 -15.07 -3.58 10.19
N ASP A 146 -15.64 -3.67 11.38
CA ASP A 146 -15.27 -2.82 12.51
C ASP A 146 -14.06 -3.37 13.29
N ASP A 147 -13.75 -2.73 14.42
CA ASP A 147 -12.60 -3.09 15.26
C ASP A 147 -12.80 -4.41 16.01
N GLU A 148 -14.03 -4.86 16.18
CA GLU A 148 -14.42 -6.15 16.73
C GLU A 148 -14.46 -7.25 15.65
N GLY A 149 -14.25 -6.87 14.39
CA GLY A 149 -14.31 -7.75 13.22
C GLY A 149 -15.71 -7.94 12.66
N LYS A 150 -16.75 -7.30 13.22
CA LYS A 150 -18.12 -7.42 12.75
C LYS A 150 -18.26 -6.85 11.34
N LEU A 151 -18.91 -7.62 10.46
CA LEU A 151 -19.22 -7.19 9.10
C LEU A 151 -20.19 -6.01 9.11
N LEU A 152 -19.79 -4.91 8.51
CA LEU A 152 -20.58 -3.69 8.34
C LEU A 152 -21.17 -3.57 6.95
N PHE A 153 -20.42 -4.03 5.94
CA PHE A 153 -20.80 -3.94 4.54
C PHE A 153 -20.05 -5.00 3.72
N GLU A 154 -20.68 -5.49 2.67
CA GLU A 154 -20.02 -6.28 1.63
C GLU A 154 -20.59 -5.97 0.23
N THR A 155 -19.76 -6.12 -0.78
CA THR A 155 -20.18 -6.02 -2.19
C THR A 155 -20.83 -7.33 -2.65
N SER A 156 -21.45 -7.30 -3.83
CA SER A 156 -21.72 -8.52 -4.57
C SER A 156 -20.41 -9.24 -4.91
N ASP A 157 -20.50 -10.52 -5.21
CA ASP A 157 -19.37 -11.30 -5.73
C ASP A 157 -18.88 -10.70 -7.04
N PHE A 158 -17.60 -10.35 -7.12
CA PHE A 158 -17.03 -9.69 -8.29
C PHE A 158 -16.98 -10.58 -9.53
N ARG A 159 -17.11 -11.89 -9.37
CA ARG A 159 -17.30 -12.81 -10.51
C ARG A 159 -18.64 -12.61 -11.23
N GLN A 160 -19.60 -11.95 -10.60
CA GLN A 160 -20.87 -11.55 -11.22
C GLN A 160 -20.78 -10.21 -11.97
N LEU A 161 -19.76 -9.39 -11.64
CA LEU A 161 -19.56 -8.07 -12.22
C LEU A 161 -18.49 -8.05 -13.32
N PHE A 162 -17.58 -9.00 -13.29
CA PHE A 162 -16.43 -9.09 -14.20
C PHE A 162 -16.28 -10.53 -14.72
N ASP A 163 -15.81 -10.67 -15.94
CA ASP A 163 -15.46 -11.98 -16.52
C ASP A 163 -14.45 -12.74 -15.65
N GLU A 164 -13.52 -11.98 -15.07
CA GLU A 164 -12.57 -12.44 -14.07
C GLU A 164 -12.52 -11.48 -12.88
N ALA A 165 -12.74 -11.98 -11.67
CA ALA A 165 -12.62 -11.18 -10.46
C ALA A 165 -11.23 -10.54 -10.31
N PRO A 166 -11.12 -9.34 -9.73
CA PRO A 166 -9.83 -8.74 -9.41
C PRO A 166 -9.01 -9.60 -8.45
N VAL A 167 -7.69 -9.58 -8.62
CA VAL A 167 -6.71 -10.20 -7.71
C VAL A 167 -5.86 -9.07 -7.09
N PRO A 168 -6.41 -8.33 -6.13
CA PRO A 168 -5.79 -7.08 -5.68
C PRO A 168 -4.50 -7.30 -4.89
N GLN A 169 -3.53 -6.44 -5.16
CA GLN A 169 -2.33 -6.29 -4.35
C GLN A 169 -2.51 -5.22 -3.27
N LYS A 170 -3.36 -4.21 -3.53
CA LYS A 170 -3.62 -3.11 -2.61
C LYS A 170 -5.05 -2.62 -2.70
N ILE A 171 -5.53 -2.08 -1.56
CA ILE A 171 -6.75 -1.28 -1.46
C ILE A 171 -6.33 0.11 -0.97
N PHE A 172 -6.98 1.14 -1.48
CA PHE A 172 -6.84 2.51 -1.01
C PHE A 172 -8.23 3.08 -0.75
N ASP A 173 -8.39 3.83 0.33
CA ASP A 173 -9.61 4.57 0.64
C ASP A 173 -9.28 6.06 0.59
N GLN A 174 -9.79 6.76 -0.41
CA GLN A 174 -9.54 8.18 -0.62
C GLN A 174 -10.69 8.85 -1.37
N ASP A 175 -10.98 10.11 -1.02
CA ASP A 175 -11.91 10.99 -1.74
C ASP A 175 -13.30 10.39 -1.99
N LYS A 176 -13.84 9.65 -1.00
CA LYS A 176 -15.14 8.97 -1.02
C LYS A 176 -15.18 7.72 -1.93
N TYR A 177 -14.04 7.25 -2.38
CA TYR A 177 -13.92 6.05 -3.20
C TYR A 177 -12.98 5.03 -2.59
N VAL A 178 -13.24 3.77 -2.90
CA VAL A 178 -12.35 2.65 -2.61
C VAL A 178 -11.72 2.18 -3.91
N TYR A 179 -10.41 2.22 -3.96
CA TYR A 179 -9.61 1.81 -5.10
C TYR A 179 -9.06 0.42 -4.84
N ILE A 180 -9.33 -0.51 -5.73
CA ILE A 180 -8.80 -1.87 -5.72
C ILE A 180 -7.76 -1.97 -6.84
N TYR A 181 -6.50 -2.07 -6.47
CA TYR A 181 -5.38 -2.15 -7.41
C TYR A 181 -5.04 -3.60 -7.71
N ASP A 182 -5.21 -3.99 -8.97
CA ASP A 182 -4.76 -5.23 -9.57
C ASP A 182 -3.76 -4.91 -10.68
N SER A 183 -2.47 -5.23 -10.44
CA SER A 183 -1.38 -4.90 -11.37
C SER A 183 -1.48 -5.57 -12.73
N ALA A 184 -2.24 -6.67 -12.83
CA ALA A 184 -2.42 -7.41 -14.07
C ALA A 184 -3.64 -6.94 -14.87
N LYS A 185 -4.60 -6.26 -14.23
CA LYS A 185 -5.87 -5.93 -14.85
C LYS A 185 -6.18 -4.45 -14.90
N ALA A 186 -6.23 -3.77 -13.73
CA ALA A 186 -6.70 -2.38 -13.63
C ALA A 186 -6.64 -1.83 -12.20
N VAL A 187 -6.96 -0.54 -12.05
CA VAL A 187 -7.47 0.03 -10.81
C VAL A 187 -8.98 0.13 -10.91
N PHE A 188 -9.68 -0.63 -10.08
CA PHE A 188 -11.14 -0.59 -10.00
C PHE A 188 -11.54 0.42 -8.93
N VAL A 189 -12.44 1.33 -9.27
CA VAL A 189 -12.90 2.42 -8.40
C VAL A 189 -14.34 2.18 -8.01
N PHE A 190 -14.59 2.02 -6.71
CA PHE A 190 -15.93 1.81 -6.16
C PHE A 190 -16.32 2.97 -5.25
N ASP A 191 -17.60 3.28 -5.16
CA ASP A 191 -18.11 4.09 -4.06
C ASP A 191 -18.25 3.25 -2.78
N TYR A 192 -18.58 3.92 -1.66
CA TYR A 192 -18.75 3.22 -0.37
C TYR A 192 -19.99 2.32 -0.28
N TYR A 193 -20.84 2.35 -1.32
CA TYR A 193 -21.99 1.46 -1.47
C TYR A 193 -21.69 0.25 -2.37
N GLY A 194 -20.45 0.13 -2.85
CA GLY A 194 -20.00 -0.99 -3.68
C GLY A 194 -20.36 -0.87 -5.16
N ALA A 195 -20.83 0.30 -5.62
CA ALA A 195 -21.07 0.52 -7.03
C ALA A 195 -19.76 0.85 -7.75
N LEU A 196 -19.47 0.12 -8.83
CA LEU A 196 -18.32 0.40 -9.69
C LEU A 196 -18.52 1.76 -10.38
N LYS A 197 -17.55 2.66 -10.26
CA LYS A 197 -17.55 3.99 -10.87
C LYS A 197 -16.61 4.10 -12.04
N ASN A 198 -15.45 3.43 -11.96
CA ASN A 198 -14.45 3.51 -13.01
C ASN A 198 -13.54 2.27 -13.00
N ARG A 199 -12.87 2.06 -14.13
CA ARG A 199 -11.77 1.10 -14.31
C ARG A 199 -10.66 1.80 -15.09
N ILE A 200 -9.49 1.96 -14.48
CA ILE A 200 -8.34 2.72 -15.00
C ILE A 200 -7.21 1.74 -15.32
#